data_a0b0aa860dc529fa249b38fc057dd7ca
#
_entry.id   a0b0aa860dc529fa249b38fc057dd7ca
#
_cell.length_a   1.000
_cell.length_b   1.000
_cell.length_c   1.000
_cell.angle_alpha   90.00
_cell.angle_beta   90.00
_cell.angle_gamma   90.00
#
_symmetry.space_group_name_H-M   'P 1'
#
loop_
_entity.id
_entity.type
_entity.pdbx_description
1 polymer ?
#
loop_
_entity_poly.entity_id
_entity_poly.type
_entity_poly.pdbx_seq_one_letter_code
_entity_poly.pdbx_strand_id
1 'polypeptide(L)'
;VDSLPLAYAIDVQTPACDTLIQGCTGPTAFNYDSLATIDNGSCDFPCIDFEFSILTDCWPEDIGWELVLDGGEVVASVSPGTYETAQDSVVFEQCLTEGCYTMVIEDTYGDGLNGAAYSMQCGVDGTYAAFDSTGAVLFQMGEANYGDGIEHAFCLPAVLGCTNPDACNYDALANTDNGTCEVPGESCDDGDEDTVFDAVGEDCVCAGVPAVLGCTDSD
;
A
#
# COMPACT_ATOMS: atom_id res chain seq x y z
N VAL A 1 -79.61 -20.83 35.88
CA VAL A 1 -79.16 -20.87 34.52
C VAL A 1 -77.99 -19.94 34.47
N ASP A 2 -76.78 -20.45 34.81
CA ASP A 2 -75.53 -19.71 34.82
C ASP A 2 -74.74 -20.01 33.58
N SER A 3 -74.56 -19.05 32.74
CA SER A 3 -73.67 -19.06 31.62
C SER A 3 -72.24 -18.71 32.07
N LEU A 4 -71.37 -19.67 32.03
CA LEU A 4 -69.94 -19.48 32.21
C LEU A 4 -69.35 -18.70 31.02
N PRO A 5 -68.49 -17.72 31.26
CA PRO A 5 -67.82 -17.01 30.17
C PRO A 5 -66.77 -17.91 29.49
N LEU A 6 -66.76 -17.85 28.18
CA LEU A 6 -65.70 -18.44 27.35
C LEU A 6 -64.35 -17.90 27.81
N ALA A 7 -63.48 -18.80 28.25
CA ALA A 7 -62.06 -18.48 28.42
C ALA A 7 -61.46 -18.27 27.04
N TYR A 8 -61.08 -17.03 26.72
CA TYR A 8 -60.29 -16.71 25.54
C TYR A 8 -58.87 -17.19 25.82
N ALA A 9 -58.52 -18.27 25.15
CA ALA A 9 -57.12 -18.75 25.15
C ALA A 9 -56.29 -17.72 24.35
N ILE A 10 -55.51 -16.94 25.04
CA ILE A 10 -54.43 -16.13 24.39
C ILE A 10 -53.40 -17.17 23.97
N ASP A 11 -53.35 -17.46 22.66
CA ASP A 11 -52.23 -18.15 22.06
C ASP A 11 -51.00 -17.20 22.11
N VAL A 12 -50.26 -17.31 23.21
CA VAL A 12 -48.95 -16.67 23.33
C VAL A 12 -48.03 -17.50 22.41
N GLN A 13 -47.96 -17.11 21.14
CA GLN A 13 -46.87 -17.53 20.28
C GLN A 13 -45.60 -17.01 20.93
N THR A 14 -44.94 -17.91 21.70
CA THR A 14 -43.55 -17.70 22.06
C THR A 14 -42.80 -17.49 20.75
N PRO A 15 -42.08 -16.34 20.55
CA PRO A 15 -41.25 -16.22 19.39
C PRO A 15 -40.32 -17.44 19.40
N ALA A 16 -40.27 -18.15 18.27
CA ALA A 16 -39.32 -19.23 18.11
C ALA A 16 -37.96 -18.68 18.56
N CYS A 17 -37.33 -19.39 19.50
CA CYS A 17 -35.93 -19.11 19.80
C CYS A 17 -35.21 -19.08 18.45
N ASP A 18 -34.74 -17.91 18.05
CA ASP A 18 -33.85 -17.80 16.90
C ASP A 18 -32.71 -18.77 17.17
N THR A 19 -32.70 -19.85 16.41
CA THR A 19 -31.60 -20.80 16.47
C THR A 19 -30.38 -20.05 16.01
N LEU A 20 -29.49 -19.74 16.97
CA LEU A 20 -28.20 -19.12 16.67
C LEU A 20 -27.42 -20.09 15.80
N ILE A 21 -27.41 -19.83 14.50
CA ILE A 21 -26.70 -20.64 13.52
C ILE A 21 -25.32 -19.99 13.36
N GLN A 22 -24.29 -20.75 13.74
CA GLN A 22 -22.91 -20.33 13.58
C GLN A 22 -22.42 -20.71 12.18
N GLY A 23 -21.82 -19.76 11.48
CA GLY A 23 -21.28 -19.94 10.14
C GLY A 23 -20.61 -18.66 9.66
N CYS A 24 -20.12 -18.66 8.44
CA CYS A 24 -19.62 -17.45 7.81
C CYS A 24 -20.76 -16.51 7.42
N THR A 25 -20.79 -15.29 7.99
CA THR A 25 -21.79 -14.27 7.67
C THR A 25 -21.32 -13.24 6.63
N GLY A 26 -20.07 -13.35 6.15
CA GLY A 26 -19.49 -12.46 5.12
C GLY A 26 -20.03 -12.81 3.72
N PRO A 27 -20.85 -11.95 3.06
CA PRO A 27 -21.53 -12.30 1.79
C PRO A 27 -20.57 -12.47 0.60
N THR A 28 -19.33 -12.02 0.71
CA THR A 28 -18.29 -12.16 -0.33
C THR A 28 -17.38 -13.37 -0.10
N ALA A 29 -17.52 -14.07 1.03
CA ALA A 29 -16.74 -15.26 1.30
C ALA A 29 -17.20 -16.46 0.44
N PHE A 30 -16.27 -17.33 0.04
CA PHE A 30 -16.57 -18.55 -0.72
C PHE A 30 -17.49 -19.52 0.03
N ASN A 31 -17.40 -19.53 1.36
CA ASN A 31 -18.17 -20.38 2.25
C ASN A 31 -19.28 -19.62 2.99
N TYR A 32 -19.78 -18.52 2.40
CA TYR A 32 -20.90 -17.75 2.95
C TYR A 32 -22.10 -18.64 3.22
N ASP A 33 -22.61 -18.60 4.46
CA ASP A 33 -23.82 -19.28 4.88
C ASP A 33 -24.94 -18.25 5.13
N SER A 34 -25.88 -18.17 4.21
CA SER A 34 -27.03 -17.24 4.29
C SER A 34 -27.97 -17.53 5.47
N LEU A 35 -27.83 -18.67 6.14
CA LEU A 35 -28.59 -19.03 7.32
C LEU A 35 -27.86 -18.71 8.61
N ALA A 36 -26.56 -18.42 8.54
CA ALA A 36 -25.77 -18.05 9.72
C ALA A 36 -26.27 -16.72 10.29
N THR A 37 -26.50 -16.71 11.61
CA THR A 37 -26.89 -15.52 12.38
C THR A 37 -25.76 -15.03 13.29
N ILE A 38 -24.70 -15.83 13.44
CA ILE A 38 -23.49 -15.50 14.20
C ILE A 38 -22.29 -15.91 13.35
N ASP A 39 -21.38 -14.97 13.14
CA ASP A 39 -20.09 -15.25 12.55
C ASP A 39 -19.24 -16.10 13.51
N ASN A 40 -18.74 -17.21 13.01
CA ASN A 40 -17.88 -18.14 13.77
C ASN A 40 -16.40 -17.97 13.42
N GLY A 41 -16.04 -16.93 12.62
CA GLY A 41 -14.68 -16.66 12.18
C GLY A 41 -14.16 -17.63 11.10
N SER A 42 -15.06 -18.44 10.47
CA SER A 42 -14.65 -19.41 9.44
C SER A 42 -14.78 -18.88 8.01
N CYS A 43 -14.99 -17.58 7.81
CA CYS A 43 -15.13 -17.02 6.48
C CYS A 43 -13.84 -17.21 5.67
N ASP A 44 -14.03 -17.77 4.47
CA ASP A 44 -12.97 -17.97 3.48
C ASP A 44 -13.18 -16.94 2.35
N PHE A 45 -12.47 -15.82 2.45
CA PHE A 45 -12.56 -14.74 1.47
C PHE A 45 -11.59 -14.98 0.32
N PRO A 46 -11.95 -14.58 -0.91
CA PRO A 46 -10.97 -14.49 -1.97
C PRO A 46 -9.82 -13.61 -1.52
N CYS A 47 -8.63 -14.08 -1.73
CA CYS A 47 -7.43 -13.36 -1.38
C CYS A 47 -6.55 -13.12 -2.61
N ILE A 48 -5.70 -12.15 -2.53
CA ILE A 48 -4.78 -11.71 -3.58
C ILE A 48 -3.37 -11.91 -3.04
N ASP A 49 -2.55 -12.65 -3.77
CA ASP A 49 -1.17 -12.87 -3.38
C ASP A 49 -0.42 -11.53 -3.38
N PHE A 50 0.24 -11.27 -2.28
CA PHE A 50 1.10 -10.10 -2.06
C PHE A 50 2.48 -10.61 -1.70
N GLU A 51 3.50 -10.07 -2.37
CA GLU A 51 4.90 -10.33 -2.11
C GLU A 51 5.60 -9.03 -1.75
N PHE A 52 6.35 -9.03 -0.64
CA PHE A 52 7.28 -7.97 -0.30
C PHE A 52 8.67 -8.55 -0.19
N SER A 53 9.60 -8.03 -0.98
CA SER A 53 11.01 -8.44 -0.97
C SER A 53 11.87 -7.30 -0.48
N ILE A 54 12.80 -7.61 0.41
CA ILE A 54 13.80 -6.66 0.91
C ILE A 54 15.19 -7.30 0.84
N LEU A 55 16.13 -6.57 0.29
CA LEU A 55 17.56 -6.83 0.38
C LEU A 55 18.13 -5.83 1.38
N THR A 56 18.60 -6.32 2.52
CA THR A 56 19.21 -5.47 3.54
C THR A 56 20.58 -4.97 3.09
N ASP A 57 20.99 -3.86 3.64
CA ASP A 57 22.39 -3.40 3.56
C ASP A 57 23.29 -4.11 4.58
N CYS A 58 24.28 -3.44 5.16
CA CYS A 58 25.19 -4.05 6.13
C CYS A 58 24.71 -3.96 7.57
N TRP A 59 23.62 -3.25 7.84
CA TRP A 59 23.02 -3.05 9.18
C TRP A 59 21.56 -3.52 9.21
N PRO A 60 21.32 -4.82 9.00
CA PRO A 60 19.98 -5.36 8.89
C PRO A 60 19.15 -5.15 10.17
N GLU A 61 19.82 -5.03 11.33
CA GLU A 61 19.20 -4.83 12.63
C GLU A 61 18.49 -3.49 12.79
N ASP A 62 18.80 -2.49 11.94
CA ASP A 62 18.17 -1.18 12.01
C ASP A 62 16.80 -1.16 11.34
N ILE A 63 16.54 -2.11 10.45
CA ILE A 63 15.34 -2.14 9.61
C ILE A 63 14.20 -2.92 10.26
N GLY A 64 13.02 -2.31 10.24
CA GLY A 64 11.73 -2.91 10.55
C GLY A 64 10.66 -2.51 9.55
N TRP A 65 9.51 -3.17 9.60
CA TRP A 65 8.36 -2.78 8.80
C TRP A 65 7.03 -3.28 9.38
N GLU A 66 5.95 -2.59 9.03
CA GLU A 66 4.59 -2.98 9.34
C GLU A 66 3.70 -2.87 8.11
N LEU A 67 2.86 -3.88 7.89
CA LEU A 67 1.79 -3.86 6.89
C LEU A 67 0.47 -3.59 7.62
N VAL A 68 -0.14 -2.46 7.33
CA VAL A 68 -1.33 -1.95 8.02
C VAL A 68 -2.50 -1.87 7.04
N LEU A 69 -3.63 -2.51 7.37
CA LEU A 69 -4.89 -2.35 6.64
C LEU A 69 -5.50 -0.98 6.95
N ASP A 70 -6.18 -0.38 6.00
CA ASP A 70 -7.00 0.82 6.24
C ASP A 70 -7.96 0.59 7.41
N GLY A 71 -7.86 1.49 8.41
CA GLY A 71 -8.55 1.31 9.70
C GLY A 71 -7.61 0.99 10.86
N GLY A 72 -6.31 0.75 10.58
CA GLY A 72 -5.24 0.66 11.57
C GLY A 72 -4.97 -0.75 12.11
N GLU A 73 -5.51 -1.78 11.49
CA GLU A 73 -5.17 -3.16 11.82
C GLU A 73 -3.79 -3.52 11.24
N VAL A 74 -2.86 -3.93 12.11
CA VAL A 74 -1.55 -4.45 11.68
C VAL A 74 -1.72 -5.90 11.22
N VAL A 75 -1.53 -6.14 9.93
CA VAL A 75 -1.67 -7.46 9.30
C VAL A 75 -0.41 -8.31 9.49
N ALA A 76 0.75 -7.66 9.36
CA ALA A 76 2.04 -8.29 9.57
C ALA A 76 3.08 -7.24 9.96
N SER A 77 4.12 -7.64 10.67
CA SER A 77 5.21 -6.74 11.02
C SER A 77 6.51 -7.49 11.30
N VAL A 78 7.62 -6.79 11.10
CA VAL A 78 8.97 -7.19 11.53
C VAL A 78 9.57 -6.01 12.29
N SER A 79 9.89 -6.24 13.56
CA SER A 79 10.52 -5.19 14.37
C SER A 79 12.00 -5.04 14.04
N PRO A 80 12.58 -3.83 14.17
CA PRO A 80 14.02 -3.65 14.13
C PRO A 80 14.74 -4.61 15.09
N GLY A 81 15.90 -5.10 14.71
CA GLY A 81 16.64 -6.14 15.44
C GLY A 81 16.25 -7.58 15.10
N THR A 82 15.30 -7.79 14.17
CA THR A 82 14.89 -9.14 13.75
C THR A 82 15.80 -9.70 12.65
N TYR A 83 16.22 -8.87 11.72
CA TYR A 83 17.18 -9.28 10.69
C TYR A 83 18.59 -9.32 11.27
N GLU A 84 19.30 -10.43 11.06
CA GLU A 84 20.64 -10.68 11.65
C GLU A 84 21.73 -10.76 10.57
N THR A 85 21.36 -10.99 9.33
CA THR A 85 22.32 -11.23 8.24
C THR A 85 22.38 -10.04 7.32
N ALA A 86 23.55 -9.42 7.22
CA ALA A 86 23.80 -8.32 6.29
C ALA A 86 23.72 -8.78 4.85
N GLN A 87 23.19 -7.93 3.96
CA GLN A 87 23.04 -8.16 2.53
C GLN A 87 22.26 -9.45 2.22
N ASP A 88 21.26 -9.73 3.06
CA ASP A 88 20.36 -10.86 2.89
C ASP A 88 19.07 -10.45 2.17
N SER A 89 18.62 -11.32 1.29
CA SER A 89 17.36 -11.15 0.57
C SER A 89 16.26 -11.92 1.29
N VAL A 90 15.32 -11.18 1.84
CA VAL A 90 14.17 -11.74 2.56
C VAL A 90 12.91 -11.47 1.76
N VAL A 91 12.09 -12.50 1.60
CA VAL A 91 10.78 -12.41 0.93
C VAL A 91 9.69 -12.72 1.95
N PHE A 92 8.71 -11.85 2.02
CA PHE A 92 7.47 -12.03 2.76
C PHE A 92 6.33 -12.22 1.77
N GLU A 93 5.64 -13.34 1.86
CA GLU A 93 4.49 -13.67 1.04
C GLU A 93 3.25 -13.79 1.91
N GLN A 94 2.17 -13.14 1.53
CA GLN A 94 0.91 -13.14 2.26
C GLN A 94 -0.26 -13.09 1.29
N CYS A 95 -1.30 -13.87 1.59
CA CYS A 95 -2.59 -13.78 0.93
C CYS A 95 -3.41 -12.69 1.63
N LEU A 96 -3.66 -11.57 0.96
CA LEU A 96 -4.37 -10.41 1.49
C LEU A 96 -5.80 -10.34 0.93
N THR A 97 -6.73 -9.84 1.72
CA THR A 97 -8.09 -9.55 1.25
C THR A 97 -8.12 -8.29 0.40
N GLU A 98 -9.18 -8.14 -0.39
CA GLU A 98 -9.45 -6.86 -1.07
C GLU A 98 -9.51 -5.71 -0.06
N GLY A 99 -8.79 -4.64 -0.33
CA GLY A 99 -8.69 -3.47 0.55
C GLY A 99 -7.48 -2.61 0.25
N CYS A 100 -7.38 -1.47 0.96
CA CYS A 100 -6.20 -0.60 0.89
C CYS A 100 -5.32 -0.80 2.10
N TYR A 101 -4.03 -0.73 1.89
CA TYR A 101 -2.98 -1.02 2.85
C TYR A 101 -1.91 0.07 2.83
N THR A 102 -1.22 0.21 3.93
CA THR A 102 0.00 1.01 4.02
C THR A 102 1.14 0.12 4.51
N MET A 103 2.23 0.06 3.73
CA MET A 103 3.49 -0.49 4.20
C MET A 103 4.30 0.64 4.82
N VAL A 104 4.61 0.50 6.09
CA VAL A 104 5.50 1.40 6.84
C VAL A 104 6.84 0.71 6.96
N ILE A 105 7.91 1.31 6.49
CA ILE A 105 9.28 0.79 6.62
C ILE A 105 10.01 1.75 7.54
N GLU A 106 10.63 1.21 8.58
CA GLU A 106 11.32 1.95 9.62
C GLU A 106 12.82 1.66 9.60
N ASP A 107 13.61 2.69 9.87
CA ASP A 107 15.04 2.60 10.08
C ASP A 107 15.42 3.30 11.38
N THR A 108 16.00 2.57 12.33
CA THR A 108 16.31 3.11 13.67
C THR A 108 17.55 3.98 13.71
N TYR A 109 18.44 3.87 12.72
CA TYR A 109 19.62 4.75 12.59
C TYR A 109 19.28 6.05 11.84
N GLY A 110 18.30 6.01 10.92
CA GLY A 110 17.78 7.19 10.24
C GLY A 110 18.46 7.52 8.93
N ASP A 111 19.04 6.52 8.24
CA ASP A 111 19.64 6.67 6.92
C ASP A 111 19.07 5.70 5.87
N GLY A 112 18.05 4.95 6.24
CA GLY A 112 17.36 3.98 5.38
C GLY A 112 18.26 2.79 5.06
N LEU A 113 18.30 2.39 3.79
CA LEU A 113 19.14 1.30 3.31
C LEU A 113 20.40 1.81 2.58
N ASN A 114 20.97 2.94 3.05
CA ASN A 114 22.02 3.70 2.37
C ASN A 114 23.44 3.24 2.74
N GLY A 115 23.71 1.96 2.66
CA GLY A 115 25.00 1.37 3.00
C GLY A 115 26.17 1.86 2.13
N ALA A 116 25.90 2.27 0.88
CA ALA A 116 26.93 2.78 -0.03
C ALA A 116 27.56 4.10 0.46
N ALA A 117 26.86 4.90 1.26
CA ALA A 117 27.40 6.10 1.87
C ALA A 117 28.58 5.81 2.82
N TYR A 118 28.64 4.60 3.34
CA TYR A 118 29.66 4.13 4.30
C TYR A 118 30.65 3.16 3.67
N SER A 119 31.23 3.54 2.53
CA SER A 119 32.07 2.71 1.67
C SER A 119 33.24 1.99 2.34
N MET A 120 33.68 2.47 3.50
CA MET A 120 34.75 1.80 4.29
C MET A 120 34.24 0.65 5.17
N GLN A 121 32.93 0.61 5.42
CA GLN A 121 32.27 -0.37 6.32
C GLN A 121 31.29 -1.25 5.58
N CYS A 122 30.58 -0.71 4.59
CA CYS A 122 29.59 -1.43 3.79
C CYS A 122 29.88 -1.27 2.29
N GLY A 123 29.51 -0.14 1.69
CA GLY A 123 29.76 0.17 0.27
C GLY A 123 28.68 -0.35 -0.69
N VAL A 124 27.57 -0.88 -0.16
CA VAL A 124 26.41 -1.33 -0.94
C VAL A 124 25.13 -0.84 -0.28
N ASP A 125 24.17 -0.43 -1.09
CA ASP A 125 22.83 -0.12 -0.62
C ASP A 125 21.96 -1.38 -0.59
N GLY A 126 20.99 -1.38 0.31
CA GLY A 126 19.88 -2.30 0.23
C GLY A 126 18.81 -1.83 -0.76
N THR A 127 17.75 -2.59 -0.88
CA THR A 127 16.58 -2.24 -1.70
C THR A 127 15.34 -3.01 -1.27
N TYR A 128 14.16 -2.54 -1.65
CA TYR A 128 12.91 -3.27 -1.46
C TYR A 128 11.92 -3.00 -2.59
N ALA A 129 10.99 -3.95 -2.76
CA ALA A 129 9.85 -3.80 -3.65
C ALA A 129 8.69 -4.70 -3.20
N ALA A 130 7.47 -4.34 -3.57
CA ALA A 130 6.29 -5.16 -3.40
C ALA A 130 5.58 -5.40 -4.72
N PHE A 131 4.95 -6.57 -4.82
CA PHE A 131 4.32 -7.06 -6.03
C PHE A 131 2.95 -7.65 -5.73
N ASP A 132 2.06 -7.57 -6.71
CA ASP A 132 0.80 -8.31 -6.70
C ASP A 132 0.95 -9.71 -7.33
N SER A 133 -0.15 -10.49 -7.34
CA SER A 133 -0.21 -11.83 -7.93
C SER A 133 0.12 -11.89 -9.43
N THR A 134 0.12 -10.77 -10.14
CA THR A 134 0.48 -10.68 -11.56
C THR A 134 1.96 -10.36 -11.76
N GLY A 135 2.68 -10.03 -10.69
CA GLY A 135 4.05 -9.53 -10.71
C GLY A 135 4.14 -8.03 -11.02
N ALA A 136 3.01 -7.30 -10.98
CA ALA A 136 3.02 -5.86 -11.11
C ALA A 136 3.58 -5.23 -9.82
N VAL A 137 4.44 -4.21 -9.98
CA VAL A 137 5.02 -3.49 -8.86
C VAL A 137 3.96 -2.62 -8.22
N LEU A 138 3.68 -2.84 -6.95
CA LEU A 138 2.78 -2.02 -6.13
C LEU A 138 3.51 -0.77 -5.62
N PHE A 139 4.73 -0.96 -5.14
CA PHE A 139 5.66 0.09 -4.75
C PHE A 139 7.10 -0.46 -4.74
N GLN A 140 8.05 0.43 -4.78
CA GLN A 140 9.47 0.09 -4.67
C GLN A 140 10.26 1.24 -4.04
N MET A 141 11.44 0.93 -3.55
CA MET A 141 12.35 1.95 -3.05
C MET A 141 12.73 2.94 -4.14
N GLY A 142 12.62 4.23 -3.85
CA GLY A 142 13.10 5.31 -4.71
C GLY A 142 14.58 5.58 -4.45
N GLU A 143 14.88 6.24 -3.35
CA GLU A 143 16.25 6.53 -2.90
C GLU A 143 16.59 5.66 -1.68
N ALA A 144 17.86 5.25 -1.59
CA ALA A 144 18.31 4.41 -0.48
C ALA A 144 18.27 5.16 0.86
N ASN A 145 18.53 6.46 0.86
CA ASN A 145 18.39 7.31 2.05
C ASN A 145 16.98 7.89 2.11
N TYR A 146 16.10 7.24 2.86
CA TYR A 146 14.74 7.71 3.16
C TYR A 146 14.57 8.19 4.62
N GLY A 147 15.66 8.30 5.38
CA GLY A 147 15.63 8.76 6.77
C GLY A 147 15.10 7.70 7.73
N ASP A 148 14.42 8.13 8.79
CA ASP A 148 13.91 7.28 9.87
C ASP A 148 12.77 6.33 9.43
N GLY A 149 12.17 6.58 8.25
CA GLY A 149 11.11 5.72 7.72
C GLY A 149 10.42 6.29 6.49
N ILE A 150 9.67 5.43 5.83
CA ILE A 150 8.91 5.74 4.63
C ILE A 150 7.60 4.94 4.62
N GLU A 151 6.56 5.50 4.02
CA GLU A 151 5.26 4.87 3.88
C GLU A 151 4.89 4.71 2.42
N HIS A 152 4.29 3.56 2.08
CA HIS A 152 3.75 3.28 0.76
C HIS A 152 2.31 2.81 0.88
N ALA A 153 1.38 3.60 0.35
CA ALA A 153 -0.02 3.23 0.27
C ALA A 153 -0.31 2.51 -1.05
N PHE A 154 -1.09 1.43 -0.99
CA PHE A 154 -1.53 0.67 -2.15
C PHE A 154 -2.88 -0.01 -1.87
N CYS A 155 -3.60 -0.40 -2.92
CA CYS A 155 -4.85 -1.15 -2.77
C CYS A 155 -4.78 -2.46 -3.55
N LEU A 156 -5.55 -3.45 -3.10
CA LEU A 156 -5.72 -4.73 -3.78
C LEU A 156 -7.21 -4.97 -4.09
N PRO A 157 -7.58 -5.38 -5.33
CA PRO A 157 -6.69 -5.45 -6.50
C PRO A 157 -6.19 -4.07 -6.92
N ALA A 158 -4.94 -3.99 -7.36
CA ALA A 158 -4.33 -2.74 -7.77
C ALA A 158 -4.87 -2.27 -9.13
N VAL A 159 -5.25 -1.01 -9.20
CA VAL A 159 -5.46 -0.27 -10.45
C VAL A 159 -4.40 0.83 -10.48
N LEU A 160 -3.31 0.53 -11.17
CA LEU A 160 -2.15 1.41 -11.22
C LEU A 160 -2.40 2.62 -12.13
N GLY A 161 -2.06 3.80 -11.65
CA GLY A 161 -2.17 5.05 -12.38
C GLY A 161 -1.77 6.23 -11.50
N CYS A 162 -1.86 7.45 -12.03
CA CYS A 162 -1.65 8.64 -11.21
C CYS A 162 -2.87 8.90 -10.33
N THR A 163 -2.70 8.87 -9.02
CA THR A 163 -3.78 9.10 -8.03
C THR A 163 -3.88 10.56 -7.56
N ASN A 164 -2.96 11.43 -7.99
CA ASN A 164 -2.98 12.85 -7.62
C ASN A 164 -3.99 13.63 -8.47
N PRO A 165 -5.09 14.16 -7.90
CA PRO A 165 -6.10 14.88 -8.66
C PRO A 165 -5.63 16.20 -9.27
N ASP A 166 -4.48 16.75 -8.80
CA ASP A 166 -3.89 17.96 -9.34
C ASP A 166 -2.91 17.68 -10.51
N ALA A 167 -2.65 16.41 -10.82
CA ALA A 167 -1.79 16.01 -11.92
C ALA A 167 -2.51 16.03 -13.27
N CYS A 168 -1.78 16.33 -14.30
CA CYS A 168 -2.26 16.38 -15.68
C CYS A 168 -2.77 15.03 -16.21
N ASN A 169 -2.16 13.95 -15.76
CA ASN A 169 -2.48 12.57 -16.13
C ASN A 169 -3.22 11.81 -15.03
N TYR A 170 -3.97 12.55 -14.17
CA TYR A 170 -4.81 11.94 -13.14
C TYR A 170 -5.76 10.88 -13.71
N ASP A 171 -5.73 9.70 -13.13
CA ASP A 171 -6.66 8.63 -13.46
C ASP A 171 -7.63 8.39 -12.28
N ALA A 172 -8.88 8.78 -12.48
CA ALA A 172 -9.92 8.63 -11.45
C ALA A 172 -10.27 7.16 -11.12
N LEU A 173 -9.81 6.19 -11.90
CA LEU A 173 -9.97 4.76 -11.64
C LEU A 173 -8.78 4.17 -10.89
N ALA A 174 -7.63 4.85 -10.92
CA ALA A 174 -6.45 4.40 -10.18
C ALA A 174 -6.70 4.44 -8.68
N ASN A 175 -6.28 3.39 -8.00
CA ASN A 175 -6.31 3.27 -6.55
C ASN A 175 -4.92 3.04 -5.95
N THR A 176 -3.92 2.92 -6.80
CA THR A 176 -2.51 2.71 -6.43
C THR A 176 -1.66 3.57 -7.35
N ASP A 177 -0.86 4.46 -6.76
CA ASP A 177 0.01 5.36 -7.52
C ASP A 177 1.15 4.56 -8.16
N ASN A 178 1.35 4.78 -9.46
CA ASN A 178 2.44 4.16 -10.21
C ASN A 178 3.67 5.08 -10.35
N GLY A 179 3.68 6.23 -9.68
CA GLY A 179 4.77 7.20 -9.71
C GLY A 179 4.92 7.98 -11.03
N THR A 180 3.88 7.99 -11.87
CA THR A 180 3.94 8.68 -13.18
C THR A 180 3.15 9.98 -13.20
N CYS A 181 2.79 10.53 -12.03
CA CYS A 181 2.05 11.79 -11.97
C CYS A 181 2.86 12.95 -12.59
N GLU A 182 2.22 13.69 -13.45
CA GLU A 182 2.76 14.90 -14.07
C GLU A 182 2.09 16.12 -13.44
N VAL A 183 2.75 16.71 -12.43
CA VAL A 183 2.17 17.82 -11.66
C VAL A 183 2.69 19.15 -12.22
N PRO A 184 1.84 20.15 -12.47
CA PRO A 184 2.29 21.47 -12.88
C PRO A 184 3.32 22.07 -11.94
N GLY A 185 4.43 22.54 -12.49
CA GLY A 185 5.57 23.09 -11.76
C GLY A 185 6.69 22.08 -11.44
N GLU A 186 6.48 20.80 -11.65
CA GLU A 186 7.55 19.79 -11.53
C GLU A 186 8.47 19.81 -12.74
N SER A 187 9.72 19.40 -12.53
CA SER A 187 10.71 19.31 -13.61
C SER A 187 10.37 18.15 -14.54
N CYS A 188 10.51 18.38 -15.81
CA CYS A 188 10.36 17.40 -16.88
C CYS A 188 11.50 17.55 -17.90
N ASP A 189 11.44 16.82 -18.99
CA ASP A 189 12.36 16.94 -20.14
C ASP A 189 11.49 17.05 -21.38
N ASP A 190 11.51 18.21 -22.06
CA ASP A 190 10.75 18.45 -23.30
C ASP A 190 11.47 17.90 -24.54
N GLY A 191 12.67 17.33 -24.35
CA GLY A 191 13.48 16.75 -25.41
C GLY A 191 14.15 17.78 -26.33
N ASP A 192 14.13 19.08 -25.99
CA ASP A 192 14.82 20.14 -26.70
C ASP A 192 16.12 20.51 -25.98
N GLU A 193 17.28 20.16 -26.56
CA GLU A 193 18.61 20.44 -26.00
C GLU A 193 18.92 21.96 -25.94
N ASP A 194 18.15 22.79 -26.61
CA ASP A 194 18.30 24.24 -26.64
C ASP A 194 17.52 24.94 -25.51
N THR A 195 16.77 24.18 -24.68
CA THR A 195 16.05 24.66 -23.51
C THR A 195 16.70 24.23 -22.19
N VAL A 196 16.36 24.90 -21.11
CA VAL A 196 16.78 24.61 -19.73
C VAL A 196 15.65 24.93 -18.78
N PHE A 197 15.68 24.30 -17.58
CA PHE A 197 14.64 24.44 -16.55
C PHE A 197 13.26 24.01 -17.03
N ASP A 198 13.23 22.89 -17.76
CA ASP A 198 11.97 22.34 -18.27
C ASP A 198 11.08 21.98 -17.09
N ALA A 199 9.84 22.44 -17.19
CA ALA A 199 8.83 22.20 -16.18
C ALA A 199 7.47 21.96 -16.83
N VAL A 200 6.64 21.15 -16.15
CA VAL A 200 5.25 20.93 -16.54
C VAL A 200 4.47 22.22 -16.35
N GLY A 201 3.92 22.77 -17.41
CA GLY A 201 3.10 23.97 -17.37
C GLY A 201 1.70 23.72 -16.79
N GLU A 202 0.94 24.78 -16.47
CA GLU A 202 -0.48 24.69 -16.08
C GLU A 202 -1.37 24.15 -17.22
N ASP A 203 -0.87 24.17 -18.45
CA ASP A 203 -1.50 23.58 -19.64
C ASP A 203 -1.13 22.12 -19.87
N CYS A 204 -0.39 21.54 -18.89
CA CYS A 204 0.07 20.15 -18.94
C CYS A 204 1.06 19.85 -20.09
N VAL A 205 1.81 20.85 -20.51
CA VAL A 205 2.88 20.69 -21.49
C VAL A 205 4.23 20.89 -20.81
N CYS A 206 5.15 19.95 -21.04
CA CYS A 206 6.55 20.13 -20.64
C CYS A 206 7.20 21.16 -21.56
N ALA A 207 7.75 22.23 -20.97
CA ALA A 207 8.46 23.24 -21.72
C ALA A 207 9.55 23.92 -20.88
N GLY A 208 10.67 24.18 -21.53
CA GLY A 208 11.79 24.91 -20.95
C GLY A 208 11.90 26.34 -21.44
N VAL A 209 12.84 27.08 -20.86
CA VAL A 209 13.23 28.40 -21.37
C VAL A 209 14.47 28.27 -22.26
N PRO A 210 14.57 29.05 -23.37
CA PRO A 210 15.73 28.97 -24.23
C PRO A 210 17.05 29.20 -23.47
N ALA A 211 18.01 28.30 -23.67
CA ALA A 211 19.34 28.43 -23.10
C ALA A 211 20.02 29.66 -23.70
N VAL A 212 20.17 30.73 -22.89
CA VAL A 212 20.91 31.91 -23.32
C VAL A 212 22.40 31.61 -23.16
N LEU A 213 23.04 31.26 -24.27
CA LEU A 213 24.51 31.21 -24.31
C LEU A 213 25.03 32.61 -24.08
N GLY A 214 25.48 32.91 -22.88
CA GLY A 214 26.13 34.16 -22.57
C GLY A 214 27.38 34.33 -23.44
N CYS A 215 27.45 35.40 -24.24
CA CYS A 215 28.71 35.81 -24.83
C CYS A 215 29.70 36.10 -23.70
N THR A 216 30.71 35.27 -23.57
CA THR A 216 31.89 35.66 -22.80
C THR A 216 32.61 36.72 -23.62
N ASP A 217 32.35 38.04 -23.31
CA ASP A 217 33.22 39.09 -23.76
C ASP A 217 34.62 38.84 -23.15
N SER A 218 35.51 38.39 -24.00
CA SER A 218 36.94 38.36 -23.69
C SER A 218 37.52 39.69 -24.17
N ASP A 219 37.60 40.68 -23.24
CA ASP A 219 38.52 41.80 -23.34
C ASP A 219 39.89 41.46 -22.79
#